data_d7e4b57117f72d6088094df8be7e922f
#
_entry.id   d7e4b57117f72d6088094df8be7e922f
#
_cell.length_a   1.000
_cell.length_b   1.000
_cell.length_c   1.000
_cell.angle_alpha   90.00
_cell.angle_beta   90.00
_cell.angle_gamma   90.00
#
_symmetry.space_group_name_H-M   'P 1'
#
loop_
_entity.id
_entity.type
_entity.pdbx_description
1 polymer ?
#
loop_
_entity_poly.entity_id
_entity_poly.type
_entity_poly.pdbx_seq_one_letter_code
_entity_poly.pdbx_strand_id
1 'polypeptide(L)'
;ITAKALVCGMRQSDPKLTSRILAEANQVRDQDFVGFDFAGDEHNYSPEDIRPLIEQVKSYHRPMTLHAGECHCPHFVAQSIAFGIKRNGHVTALSHEPALLQSFIDNGVTGELCLTSNLQTKAAPTIEDFPYLKMKAAGARISINTDNRTVSDTDLTKEYALYHHHFQTKEADFYQHNVDAIQASFA
;
A
#
# COMPACT_ATOMS: atom_id res chain seq x y z
N ILE A 1 14.08 -15.11 9.90
CA ILE A 1 13.20 -14.07 9.36
C ILE A 1 13.51 -12.78 10.10
N THR A 2 13.81 -11.71 9.36
CA THR A 2 13.96 -10.37 9.94
C THR A 2 12.62 -9.65 9.83
N ALA A 3 12.10 -9.14 10.94
CA ALA A 3 10.88 -8.34 10.98
C ALA A 3 11.24 -6.89 11.30
N LYS A 4 10.59 -5.96 10.63
CA LYS A 4 10.73 -4.52 10.83
C LYS A 4 9.35 -3.86 11.01
N ALA A 5 9.31 -2.71 11.65
CA ALA A 5 8.09 -1.98 11.94
C ALA A 5 7.99 -0.68 11.12
N LEU A 6 6.76 -0.32 10.79
CA LEU A 6 6.39 1.01 10.31
C LEU A 6 5.57 1.71 11.40
N VAL A 7 5.70 3.01 11.53
CA VAL A 7 4.80 3.82 12.36
C VAL A 7 3.70 4.38 11.46
N CYS A 8 2.46 4.03 11.78
CA CYS A 8 1.30 4.41 10.98
C CYS A 8 0.59 5.62 11.61
N GLY A 9 0.43 6.68 10.82
CA GLY A 9 -0.44 7.80 11.14
C GLY A 9 -1.86 7.52 10.66
N MET A 10 -2.85 7.62 11.56
CA MET A 10 -4.26 7.48 11.15
C MET A 10 -4.78 8.82 10.64
N ARG A 11 -5.33 8.84 9.43
CA ARG A 11 -5.78 10.07 8.74
C ARG A 11 -6.81 10.87 9.53
N GLN A 12 -7.72 10.19 10.21
CA GLN A 12 -8.81 10.77 11.01
C GLN A 12 -8.37 11.23 12.41
N SER A 13 -7.13 10.97 12.82
CA SER A 13 -6.62 11.37 14.13
C SER A 13 -6.29 12.86 14.19
N ASP A 14 -6.20 13.42 15.40
CA ASP A 14 -5.75 14.80 15.59
C ASP A 14 -4.37 15.01 14.92
N PRO A 15 -4.26 15.91 13.93
CA PRO A 15 -3.00 16.12 13.22
C PRO A 15 -1.85 16.55 14.12
N LYS A 16 -2.12 17.29 15.21
CA LYS A 16 -1.08 17.72 16.17
C LYS A 16 -0.53 16.53 16.95
N LEU A 17 -1.42 15.62 17.38
CA LEU A 17 -1.02 14.39 18.05
C LEU A 17 -0.21 13.50 17.10
N THR A 18 -0.71 13.30 15.88
CA THR A 18 -0.02 12.51 14.85
C THR A 18 1.36 13.10 14.56
N SER A 19 1.47 14.41 14.36
CA SER A 19 2.76 15.10 14.14
C SER A 19 3.75 14.85 15.26
N ARG A 20 3.31 14.89 16.53
CA ARG A 20 4.15 14.56 17.69
C ARG A 20 4.61 13.10 17.68
N ILE A 21 3.71 12.16 17.42
CA ILE A 21 4.03 10.73 17.32
C ILE A 21 5.09 10.49 16.22
N LEU A 22 4.93 11.11 15.05
CA LEU A 22 5.89 11.00 13.96
C LEU A 22 7.28 11.56 14.38
N ALA A 23 7.30 12.69 15.08
CA ALA A 23 8.54 13.31 15.56
C ALA A 23 9.26 12.43 16.59
N GLU A 24 8.54 11.88 17.56
CA GLU A 24 9.10 10.95 18.57
C GLU A 24 9.58 9.65 17.91
N ALA A 25 8.79 9.08 16.97
CA ALA A 25 9.19 7.90 16.24
C ALA A 25 10.49 8.10 15.45
N ASN A 26 10.69 9.29 14.88
CA ASN A 26 11.92 9.60 14.14
C ASN A 26 13.17 9.62 15.02
N GLN A 27 13.03 9.75 16.34
CA GLN A 27 14.15 9.65 17.30
C GLN A 27 14.53 8.20 17.65
N VAL A 28 13.66 7.23 17.30
CA VAL A 28 13.92 5.81 17.56
C VAL A 28 15.03 5.31 16.64
N ARG A 29 15.97 4.56 17.19
CA ARG A 29 17.08 3.97 16.42
C ARG A 29 16.60 2.91 15.46
N ASP A 30 17.24 2.81 14.30
CA ASP A 30 16.80 2.11 13.08
C ASP A 30 16.72 0.58 13.16
N GLN A 31 17.08 -0.06 14.28
CA GLN A 31 17.18 -1.52 14.29
C GLN A 31 15.85 -2.22 14.00
N ASP A 32 14.72 -1.65 14.46
CA ASP A 32 13.41 -2.26 14.35
C ASP A 32 12.37 -1.39 13.63
N PHE A 33 12.62 -0.09 13.49
CA PHE A 33 11.77 0.87 12.82
C PHE A 33 12.41 1.35 11.51
N VAL A 34 11.69 1.20 10.39
CA VAL A 34 12.25 1.45 9.05
C VAL A 34 11.49 2.50 8.23
N GLY A 35 10.35 2.99 8.67
CA GLY A 35 9.60 3.99 7.89
C GLY A 35 8.20 4.26 8.42
N PHE A 36 7.42 4.97 7.63
CA PHE A 36 6.10 5.44 8.00
C PHE A 36 5.02 4.92 7.04
N ASP A 37 3.78 4.96 7.51
CA ASP A 37 2.58 4.72 6.73
C ASP A 37 1.51 5.73 7.12
N PHE A 38 0.54 5.95 6.23
CA PHE A 38 -0.70 6.67 6.54
C PHE A 38 -1.89 5.85 6.06
N ALA A 39 -2.75 5.51 7.01
CA ALA A 39 -3.93 4.68 6.80
C ALA A 39 -5.19 5.29 7.42
N GLY A 40 -6.29 4.55 7.39
CA GLY A 40 -7.54 4.92 8.02
C GLY A 40 -8.58 5.45 7.04
N ASP A 41 -9.40 6.39 7.46
CA ASP A 41 -10.56 6.86 6.70
C ASP A 41 -10.15 7.63 5.43
N GLU A 42 -9.88 6.88 4.37
CA GLU A 42 -9.51 7.44 3.07
C GLU A 42 -10.67 8.22 2.43
N HIS A 43 -11.92 7.82 2.72
CA HIS A 43 -13.09 8.45 2.11
C HIS A 43 -13.24 9.92 2.52
N ASN A 44 -12.98 10.24 3.79
CA ASN A 44 -13.15 11.58 4.34
C ASN A 44 -11.85 12.37 4.43
N TYR A 45 -10.69 11.73 4.30
CA TYR A 45 -9.38 12.36 4.44
C TYR A 45 -8.46 11.98 3.27
N SER A 46 -8.40 12.86 2.28
CA SER A 46 -7.55 12.68 1.11
C SER A 46 -6.05 12.74 1.47
N PRO A 47 -5.16 12.27 0.58
CA PRO A 47 -3.72 12.51 0.74
C PRO A 47 -3.36 13.99 0.85
N GLU A 48 -4.13 14.87 0.22
CA GLU A 48 -3.95 16.32 0.29
C GLU A 48 -4.24 16.89 1.68
N ASP A 49 -5.25 16.36 2.37
CA ASP A 49 -5.61 16.81 3.73
C ASP A 49 -4.51 16.47 4.75
N ILE A 50 -3.78 15.39 4.52
CA ILE A 50 -2.64 14.98 5.36
C ILE A 50 -1.28 15.40 4.79
N ARG A 51 -1.25 16.23 3.73
CA ARG A 51 -0.01 16.72 3.12
C ARG A 51 1.00 17.26 4.15
N PRO A 52 0.61 18.07 5.15
CA PRO A 52 1.57 18.56 6.14
C PRO A 52 2.32 17.45 6.89
N LEU A 53 1.64 16.33 7.18
CA LEU A 53 2.24 15.16 7.83
C LEU A 53 3.15 14.39 6.87
N ILE A 54 2.75 14.25 5.60
CA ILE A 54 3.57 13.64 4.54
C ILE A 54 4.88 14.44 4.38
N GLU A 55 4.80 15.77 4.27
CA GLU A 55 5.97 16.64 4.12
C GLU A 55 6.85 16.60 5.38
N GLN A 56 6.27 16.46 6.57
CA GLN A 56 7.01 16.25 7.80
C GLN A 56 7.86 14.97 7.73
N VAL A 57 7.28 13.83 7.31
CA VAL A 57 8.01 12.56 7.16
C VAL A 57 9.09 12.68 6.08
N LYS A 58 8.80 13.34 4.97
CA LYS A 58 9.81 13.60 3.91
C LYS A 58 11.00 14.40 4.44
N SER A 59 10.77 15.37 5.34
CA SER A 59 11.85 16.15 5.96
C SER A 59 12.77 15.32 6.86
N TYR A 60 12.30 14.16 7.31
CA TYR A 60 13.11 13.20 8.06
C TYR A 60 13.99 12.30 7.18
N HIS A 61 13.83 12.41 5.84
CA HIS A 61 14.48 11.52 4.87
C HIS A 61 14.18 10.03 5.13
N ARG A 62 13.00 9.74 5.67
CA ARG A 62 12.53 8.38 5.93
C ARG A 62 11.58 7.93 4.83
N PRO A 63 11.64 6.66 4.44
CA PRO A 63 10.71 6.12 3.48
C PRO A 63 9.29 6.01 4.05
N MET A 64 8.30 6.02 3.17
CA MET A 64 6.91 5.84 3.55
C MET A 64 6.14 5.04 2.52
N THR A 65 5.11 4.35 2.98
CA THR A 65 4.00 3.86 2.18
C THR A 65 2.76 4.70 2.45
N LEU A 66 1.74 4.60 1.61
CA LEU A 66 0.47 5.30 1.78
C LEU A 66 -0.65 4.40 1.30
N HIS A 67 -1.66 4.18 2.14
CA HIS A 67 -2.92 3.59 1.69
C HIS A 67 -3.55 4.55 0.68
N ALA A 68 -3.84 4.10 -0.53
CA ALA A 68 -4.41 4.94 -1.57
C ALA A 68 -5.23 4.14 -2.59
N GLY A 69 -6.45 4.58 -2.84
CA GLY A 69 -7.37 3.99 -3.81
C GLY A 69 -8.24 2.86 -3.26
N GLU A 70 -8.31 2.67 -1.95
CA GLU A 70 -9.22 1.71 -1.32
C GLU A 70 -10.67 2.22 -1.32
N CYS A 71 -10.87 3.53 -1.29
CA CYS A 71 -12.19 4.16 -1.30
C CYS A 71 -12.80 4.35 -2.70
N HIS A 72 -12.37 3.62 -3.72
CA HIS A 72 -12.73 3.86 -5.13
C HIS A 72 -12.33 5.25 -5.64
N CYS A 73 -11.25 5.81 -5.12
CA CYS A 73 -10.79 7.17 -5.39
C CYS A 73 -9.46 7.16 -6.18
N PRO A 74 -9.49 7.00 -7.52
CA PRO A 74 -8.26 6.90 -8.32
C PRO A 74 -7.37 8.16 -8.20
N HIS A 75 -7.97 9.34 -8.00
CA HIS A 75 -7.23 10.58 -7.82
C HIS A 75 -6.34 10.57 -6.56
N PHE A 76 -6.62 9.75 -5.55
CA PHE A 76 -5.75 9.62 -4.38
C PHE A 76 -4.47 8.84 -4.70
N VAL A 77 -4.55 7.85 -5.58
CA VAL A 77 -3.35 7.19 -6.12
C VAL A 77 -2.52 8.20 -6.94
N ALA A 78 -3.18 9.04 -7.76
CA ALA A 78 -2.51 10.10 -8.52
C ALA A 78 -1.82 11.12 -7.59
N GLN A 79 -2.47 11.53 -6.50
CA GLN A 79 -1.86 12.41 -5.48
C GLN A 79 -0.66 11.77 -4.81
N SER A 80 -0.75 10.48 -4.45
CA SER A 80 0.37 9.73 -3.87
C SER A 80 1.59 9.71 -4.81
N ILE A 81 1.35 9.44 -6.09
CA ILE A 81 2.40 9.50 -7.13
C ILE A 81 3.01 10.91 -7.19
N ALA A 82 2.18 11.97 -7.20
CA ALA A 82 2.62 13.36 -7.24
C ALA A 82 3.44 13.75 -6.00
N PHE A 83 3.17 13.15 -4.85
CA PHE A 83 4.00 13.30 -3.64
C PHE A 83 5.31 12.51 -3.70
N GLY A 84 5.53 11.73 -4.75
CA GLY A 84 6.76 10.92 -4.92
C GLY A 84 6.80 9.66 -4.07
N ILE A 85 5.66 9.21 -3.54
CA ILE A 85 5.56 7.99 -2.73
C ILE A 85 5.71 6.77 -3.66
N LYS A 86 6.57 5.82 -3.28
CA LYS A 86 6.96 4.68 -4.12
C LYS A 86 6.31 3.35 -3.71
N ARG A 87 5.51 3.35 -2.66
CA ARG A 87 4.69 2.20 -2.22
C ARG A 87 3.30 2.69 -1.91
N ASN A 88 2.30 1.99 -2.43
CA ASN A 88 0.91 2.29 -2.14
C ASN A 88 0.14 1.04 -1.73
N GLY A 89 -0.53 1.12 -0.59
CA GLY A 89 -1.44 0.10 -0.11
C GLY A 89 -2.73 0.05 -0.95
N HIS A 90 -3.26 -1.17 -1.13
CA HIS A 90 -4.52 -1.53 -1.78
C HIS A 90 -4.59 -1.24 -3.28
N VAL A 91 -4.51 0.00 -3.70
CA VAL A 91 -4.57 0.49 -5.09
C VAL A 91 -5.70 -0.10 -5.94
N THR A 92 -6.82 -0.51 -5.33
CA THR A 92 -7.94 -1.16 -6.01
C THR A 92 -8.58 -0.28 -7.08
N ALA A 93 -8.54 1.04 -6.88
CA ALA A 93 -9.02 2.03 -7.85
C ALA A 93 -8.29 1.98 -9.20
N LEU A 94 -7.09 1.36 -9.30
CA LEU A 94 -6.38 1.18 -10.58
C LEU A 94 -7.09 0.20 -11.53
N SER A 95 -8.02 -0.62 -11.02
CA SER A 95 -8.69 -1.66 -11.81
C SER A 95 -9.37 -1.12 -13.08
N HIS A 96 -9.87 0.12 -13.05
CA HIS A 96 -10.61 0.72 -14.15
C HIS A 96 -9.94 1.96 -14.74
N GLU A 97 -8.67 2.22 -14.39
CA GLU A 97 -7.94 3.46 -14.71
C GLU A 97 -6.62 3.16 -15.47
N PRO A 98 -6.68 2.74 -16.74
CA PRO A 98 -5.49 2.29 -17.47
C PRO A 98 -4.41 3.38 -17.62
N ALA A 99 -4.80 4.64 -17.78
CA ALA A 99 -3.84 5.75 -17.88
C ALA A 99 -3.13 6.02 -16.53
N LEU A 100 -3.87 5.88 -15.42
CA LEU A 100 -3.30 6.01 -14.09
C LEU A 100 -2.39 4.81 -13.76
N LEU A 101 -2.78 3.60 -14.16
CA LEU A 101 -1.94 2.40 -14.03
C LEU A 101 -0.62 2.58 -14.80
N GLN A 102 -0.65 3.13 -16.01
CA GLN A 102 0.58 3.43 -16.75
C GLN A 102 1.44 4.45 -16.01
N SER A 103 0.84 5.53 -15.50
CA SER A 103 1.56 6.51 -14.68
C SER A 103 2.16 5.89 -13.42
N PHE A 104 1.43 4.99 -12.77
CA PHE A 104 1.90 4.24 -11.60
C PHE A 104 3.18 3.43 -11.91
N ILE A 105 3.18 2.75 -13.07
CA ILE A 105 4.33 1.97 -13.57
C ILE A 105 5.50 2.87 -13.92
N ASP A 106 5.27 3.93 -14.69
CA ASP A 106 6.30 4.87 -15.16
C ASP A 106 7.01 5.55 -13.99
N ASN A 107 6.30 5.78 -12.89
CA ASN A 107 6.87 6.32 -11.66
C ASN A 107 7.52 5.26 -10.76
N GLY A 108 7.54 3.99 -11.16
CA GLY A 108 8.19 2.89 -10.44
C GLY A 108 7.57 2.62 -9.07
N VAL A 109 6.25 2.82 -8.94
CA VAL A 109 5.52 2.56 -7.69
C VAL A 109 5.22 1.07 -7.54
N THR A 110 5.29 0.55 -6.33
CA THR A 110 4.90 -0.83 -5.99
C THR A 110 3.53 -0.83 -5.32
N GLY A 111 2.61 -1.66 -5.81
CA GLY A 111 1.29 -1.86 -5.22
C GLY A 111 1.31 -2.97 -4.17
N GLU A 112 0.84 -2.67 -2.98
CA GLU A 112 0.70 -3.62 -1.86
C GLU A 112 -0.72 -4.18 -1.86
N LEU A 113 -0.92 -5.31 -2.54
CA LEU A 113 -2.24 -5.89 -2.77
C LEU A 113 -2.67 -6.80 -1.62
N CYS A 114 -3.89 -6.61 -1.11
CA CYS A 114 -4.47 -7.32 0.04
C CYS A 114 -5.81 -7.95 -0.38
N LEU A 115 -5.79 -9.10 -1.05
CA LEU A 115 -6.97 -9.67 -1.70
C LEU A 115 -8.12 -9.92 -0.73
N THR A 116 -7.87 -10.65 0.36
CA THR A 116 -8.91 -10.96 1.35
C THR A 116 -9.52 -9.71 1.95
N SER A 117 -8.67 -8.77 2.41
CA SER A 117 -9.12 -7.51 2.99
C SER A 117 -9.95 -6.70 2.00
N ASN A 118 -9.49 -6.55 0.75
CA ASN A 118 -10.17 -5.73 -0.24
C ASN A 118 -11.52 -6.30 -0.70
N LEU A 119 -11.70 -7.62 -0.66
CA LEU A 119 -13.02 -8.24 -0.88
C LEU A 119 -13.93 -8.03 0.33
N GLN A 120 -13.42 -8.12 1.55
CA GLN A 120 -14.19 -7.92 2.78
C GLN A 120 -14.65 -6.47 2.95
N THR A 121 -13.77 -5.51 2.72
CA THR A 121 -14.06 -4.06 2.80
C THR A 121 -14.90 -3.55 1.61
N LYS A 122 -15.05 -4.36 0.57
CA LYS A 122 -15.66 -3.98 -0.72
C LYS A 122 -14.88 -2.91 -1.49
N ALA A 123 -13.62 -2.71 -1.15
CA ALA A 123 -12.69 -1.92 -1.96
C ALA A 123 -12.51 -2.54 -3.36
N ALA A 124 -12.62 -3.87 -3.46
CA ALA A 124 -12.94 -4.59 -4.68
C ALA A 124 -14.28 -5.31 -4.47
N PRO A 125 -15.39 -4.82 -5.05
CA PRO A 125 -16.71 -5.41 -4.85
C PRO A 125 -16.80 -6.87 -5.27
N THR A 126 -16.10 -7.23 -6.32
CA THR A 126 -15.98 -8.61 -6.84
C THR A 126 -14.52 -8.97 -7.10
N ILE A 127 -14.27 -10.25 -7.36
CA ILE A 127 -12.92 -10.74 -7.71
C ILE A 127 -12.42 -10.15 -9.03
N GLU A 128 -13.33 -9.86 -9.96
CA GLU A 128 -13.05 -9.28 -11.27
C GLU A 128 -12.66 -7.80 -11.17
N ASP A 129 -13.12 -7.11 -10.12
CA ASP A 129 -12.77 -5.72 -9.85
C ASP A 129 -11.38 -5.58 -9.20
N PHE A 130 -10.83 -6.67 -8.67
CA PHE A 130 -9.53 -6.65 -8.04
C PHE A 130 -8.42 -6.42 -9.09
N PRO A 131 -7.48 -5.48 -8.89
CA PRO A 131 -6.62 -4.97 -9.96
C PRO A 131 -5.52 -5.93 -10.43
N TYR A 132 -5.32 -7.05 -9.75
CA TYR A 132 -4.16 -7.94 -9.91
C TYR A 132 -3.85 -8.32 -11.36
N LEU A 133 -4.83 -8.87 -12.10
CA LEU A 133 -4.58 -9.33 -13.48
C LEU A 133 -4.20 -8.17 -14.41
N LYS A 134 -4.81 -7.01 -14.24
CA LYS A 134 -4.51 -5.81 -15.04
C LYS A 134 -3.12 -5.27 -14.71
N MET A 135 -2.78 -5.17 -13.44
CA MET A 135 -1.47 -4.75 -12.97
C MET A 135 -0.37 -5.72 -13.45
N LYS A 136 -0.58 -7.02 -13.29
CA LYS A 136 0.34 -8.05 -13.76
C LYS A 136 0.55 -7.99 -15.28
N ALA A 137 -0.54 -7.91 -16.06
CA ALA A 137 -0.46 -7.82 -17.52
C ALA A 137 0.26 -6.56 -18.02
N ALA A 138 0.15 -5.46 -17.28
CA ALA A 138 0.84 -4.20 -17.56
C ALA A 138 2.31 -4.17 -17.07
N GLY A 139 2.76 -5.18 -16.33
CA GLY A 139 4.12 -5.24 -15.79
C GLY A 139 4.35 -4.35 -14.57
N ALA A 140 3.30 -4.03 -13.81
CA ALA A 140 3.41 -3.28 -12.57
C ALA A 140 4.13 -4.10 -11.49
N ARG A 141 4.86 -3.43 -10.61
CA ARG A 141 5.43 -4.06 -9.41
C ARG A 141 4.33 -4.35 -8.40
N ILE A 142 4.31 -5.58 -7.89
CA ILE A 142 3.28 -6.07 -6.98
C ILE A 142 3.92 -6.74 -5.76
N SER A 143 3.40 -6.42 -4.59
CA SER A 143 3.63 -7.13 -3.34
C SER A 143 2.31 -7.73 -2.86
N ILE A 144 2.30 -9.02 -2.48
CA ILE A 144 1.13 -9.67 -1.91
C ILE A 144 1.20 -9.54 -0.39
N ASN A 145 0.14 -9.03 0.21
CA ASN A 145 0.08 -8.68 1.62
C ASN A 145 -1.22 -9.17 2.24
N THR A 146 -1.24 -9.29 3.56
CA THR A 146 -2.40 -9.78 4.32
C THR A 146 -3.30 -8.67 4.82
N ASP A 147 -2.77 -7.45 4.93
CA ASP A 147 -3.36 -6.40 5.74
C ASP A 147 -3.50 -6.87 7.21
N ASN A 148 -4.56 -6.49 7.91
CA ASN A 148 -4.80 -6.89 9.28
C ASN A 148 -5.19 -8.37 9.38
N ARG A 149 -4.24 -9.24 9.69
CA ARG A 149 -4.41 -10.69 9.76
C ARG A 149 -5.51 -11.13 10.71
N THR A 150 -5.67 -10.43 11.82
CA THR A 150 -6.67 -10.77 12.83
C THR A 150 -8.08 -10.44 12.36
N VAL A 151 -8.28 -9.24 11.77
CA VAL A 151 -9.58 -8.80 11.28
C VAL A 151 -9.99 -9.60 10.04
N SER A 152 -9.07 -9.81 9.11
CA SER A 152 -9.34 -10.51 7.86
C SER A 152 -9.31 -12.03 7.99
N ASP A 153 -8.90 -12.58 9.14
CA ASP A 153 -8.71 -14.02 9.37
C ASP A 153 -7.89 -14.69 8.26
N THR A 154 -6.78 -14.06 7.89
CA THR A 154 -5.91 -14.52 6.81
C THR A 154 -4.45 -14.61 7.24
N ASP A 155 -3.65 -15.24 6.42
CA ASP A 155 -2.19 -15.28 6.47
C ASP A 155 -1.64 -15.32 5.04
N LEU A 156 -0.33 -15.15 4.89
CA LEU A 156 0.28 -15.07 3.57
C LEU A 156 0.13 -16.36 2.76
N THR A 157 0.07 -17.52 3.41
CA THR A 157 -0.16 -18.82 2.76
C THR A 157 -1.58 -18.89 2.18
N LYS A 158 -2.58 -18.41 2.94
CA LYS A 158 -3.96 -18.31 2.46
C LYS A 158 -4.08 -17.33 1.30
N GLU A 159 -3.43 -16.15 1.40
CA GLU A 159 -3.41 -15.19 0.29
C GLU A 159 -2.85 -15.84 -0.99
N TYR A 160 -1.69 -16.51 -0.93
CA TYR A 160 -1.11 -17.19 -2.10
C TYR A 160 -2.03 -18.26 -2.68
N ALA A 161 -2.71 -19.04 -1.82
CA ALA A 161 -3.68 -20.04 -2.26
C ALA A 161 -4.87 -19.39 -2.99
N LEU A 162 -5.37 -18.23 -2.50
CA LEU A 162 -6.44 -17.48 -3.14
C LEU A 162 -6.00 -16.89 -4.50
N TYR A 163 -4.79 -16.32 -4.60
CA TYR A 163 -4.26 -15.85 -5.87
C TYR A 163 -4.10 -16.99 -6.89
N HIS A 164 -3.62 -18.16 -6.44
CA HIS A 164 -3.56 -19.33 -7.31
C HIS A 164 -4.94 -19.77 -7.77
N HIS A 165 -5.91 -19.85 -6.84
CA HIS A 165 -7.28 -20.30 -7.12
C HIS A 165 -8.00 -19.37 -8.11
N HIS A 166 -8.00 -18.07 -7.83
CA HIS A 166 -8.80 -17.11 -8.61
C HIS A 166 -8.11 -16.66 -9.90
N PHE A 167 -6.79 -16.51 -9.89
CA PHE A 167 -6.05 -15.89 -11.00
C PHE A 167 -5.11 -16.86 -11.70
N GLN A 168 -5.08 -18.13 -11.30
CA GLN A 168 -4.15 -19.14 -11.84
C GLN A 168 -2.68 -18.68 -11.75
N THR A 169 -2.36 -17.94 -10.68
CA THR A 169 -1.02 -17.41 -10.43
C THR A 169 -0.03 -18.55 -10.31
N LYS A 170 1.06 -18.49 -11.05
CA LYS A 170 2.09 -19.53 -11.11
C LYS A 170 3.22 -19.26 -10.11
N GLU A 171 4.01 -20.28 -9.83
CA GLU A 171 5.19 -20.15 -8.95
C GLU A 171 6.15 -19.04 -9.41
N ALA A 172 6.39 -18.93 -10.72
CA ALA A 172 7.23 -17.86 -11.28
C ALA A 172 6.67 -16.45 -11.01
N ASP A 173 5.35 -16.28 -11.01
CA ASP A 173 4.70 -15.01 -10.68
C ASP A 173 4.90 -14.68 -9.19
N PHE A 174 4.70 -15.65 -8.30
CA PHE A 174 4.95 -15.48 -6.87
C PHE A 174 6.41 -15.15 -6.58
N TYR A 175 7.33 -15.80 -7.28
CA TYR A 175 8.75 -15.46 -7.16
C TYR A 175 9.00 -13.99 -7.53
N GLN A 176 8.45 -13.53 -8.66
CA GLN A 176 8.59 -12.14 -9.08
C GLN A 176 7.98 -11.16 -8.07
N HIS A 177 6.78 -11.46 -7.55
CA HIS A 177 6.15 -10.60 -6.52
C HIS A 177 6.97 -10.54 -5.22
N ASN A 178 7.63 -11.63 -4.83
CA ASN A 178 8.57 -11.61 -3.71
C ASN A 178 9.82 -10.77 -4.01
N VAL A 179 10.35 -10.82 -5.23
CA VAL A 179 11.45 -9.96 -5.66
C VAL A 179 11.03 -8.49 -5.61
N ASP A 180 9.85 -8.15 -6.15
CA ASP A 180 9.30 -6.80 -6.13
C ASP A 180 9.13 -6.30 -4.68
N ALA A 181 8.58 -7.14 -3.79
CA ALA A 181 8.40 -6.82 -2.37
C ALA A 181 9.72 -6.54 -1.66
N ILE A 182 10.75 -7.37 -1.92
CA ILE A 182 12.10 -7.19 -1.34
C ILE A 182 12.73 -5.89 -1.85
N GLN A 183 12.64 -5.63 -3.16
CA GLN A 183 13.19 -4.41 -3.75
C GLN A 183 12.48 -3.13 -3.27
N ALA A 184 11.19 -3.23 -2.93
CA ALA A 184 10.42 -2.13 -2.39
C ALA A 184 10.51 -2.02 -0.87
N SER A 185 11.16 -2.97 -0.18
CA SER A 185 11.27 -2.94 1.29
C SER A 185 12.10 -1.75 1.76
N PHE A 186 11.80 -1.28 2.96
CA PHE A 186 12.54 -0.18 3.61
C PHE A 186 13.69 -0.69 4.50
N ALA A 187 13.96 -2.01 4.46
CA ALA A 187 14.98 -2.66 5.28
C ALA A 187 16.25 -2.93 4.47
#